data_c8fa2e875d357afd071a91e426fdb89d
#
_entry.id   c8fa2e875d357afd071a91e426fdb89d
#
_cell.length_a   1.000
_cell.length_b   1.000
_cell.length_c   1.000
_cell.angle_alpha   90.00
_cell.angle_beta   90.00
_cell.angle_gamma   90.00
#
_symmetry.space_group_name_H-M   'P 1'
#
loop_
_entity.id
_entity.type
_entity.pdbx_description
1 polymer ?
#
loop_
_entity_poly.entity_id
_entity_poly.type
_entity_poly.pdbx_seq_one_letter_code
_entity_poly.pdbx_strand_id
1 'polypeptide(L)'
;MASGNAKRRTEISIEAAKKAGLQALIVTGWGGLEQTKETPGVLTVQSVNHAEVFSRVVVAVHHGGAGTVHSALRGGVPSVIVPFIADQPWWGALLHRQGLGPKAISSKKLTVDSLSNAIKEAKKHQSVVKAVSSKMQSEDGITSTLELLEKWVVLK
;
A
#
# COMPACT_ATOMS: atom_id res chain seq x y z
N MET A 1 12.56 -3.39 22.15
CA MET A 1 11.23 -4.06 21.92
C MET A 1 10.68 -3.92 20.48
N ALA A 2 11.24 -3.10 19.62
CA ALA A 2 10.79 -2.96 18.22
C ALA A 2 11.28 -4.08 17.28
N SER A 3 12.48 -4.63 17.48
CA SER A 3 13.10 -5.57 16.53
C SER A 3 12.39 -6.92 16.39
N GLY A 4 11.97 -7.55 17.49
CA GLY A 4 11.28 -8.85 17.43
C GLY A 4 9.95 -8.83 16.65
N ASN A 5 9.25 -7.71 16.68
CA ASN A 5 8.02 -7.52 15.88
C ASN A 5 8.30 -7.26 14.40
N ALA A 6 9.42 -6.62 14.06
CA ALA A 6 9.81 -6.36 12.68
C ALA A 6 10.18 -7.67 11.96
N LYS A 7 11.03 -8.50 12.58
CA LYS A 7 11.40 -9.82 12.08
C LYS A 7 10.18 -10.70 11.79
N ARG A 8 9.32 -10.86 12.79
CA ARG A 8 8.09 -11.66 12.64
C ARG A 8 7.20 -11.17 11.50
N ARG A 9 7.03 -9.84 11.35
CA ARG A 9 6.23 -9.27 10.26
C ARG A 9 6.87 -9.55 8.90
N THR A 10 8.18 -9.45 8.79
CA THR A 10 8.91 -9.78 7.56
C THR A 10 8.70 -11.25 7.18
N GLU A 11 8.88 -12.17 8.12
CA GLU A 11 8.66 -13.60 7.91
C GLU A 11 7.21 -13.90 7.46
N ILE A 12 6.21 -13.31 8.14
CA ILE A 12 4.80 -13.45 7.76
C ILE A 12 4.57 -12.93 6.35
N SER A 13 5.14 -11.78 5.98
CA SER A 13 4.96 -11.17 4.66
C SER A 13 5.52 -12.04 3.55
N ILE A 14 6.71 -12.60 3.75
CA ILE A 14 7.37 -13.51 2.80
C ILE A 14 6.55 -14.78 2.61
N GLU A 15 6.20 -15.44 3.71
CA GLU A 15 5.46 -16.71 3.63
C GLU A 15 4.03 -16.51 3.08
N ALA A 16 3.39 -15.37 3.38
CA ALA A 16 2.09 -15.05 2.80
C ALA A 16 2.16 -14.80 1.30
N ALA A 17 3.20 -14.12 0.81
CA ALA A 17 3.42 -13.91 -0.63
C ALA A 17 3.66 -15.25 -1.34
N LYS A 18 4.53 -16.11 -0.81
CA LYS A 18 4.76 -17.47 -1.33
C LYS A 18 3.46 -18.28 -1.40
N LYS A 19 2.68 -18.28 -0.31
CA LYS A 19 1.38 -18.97 -0.23
C LYS A 19 0.35 -18.40 -1.21
N ALA A 20 0.48 -17.13 -1.58
CA ALA A 20 -0.33 -16.50 -2.62
C ALA A 20 0.19 -16.74 -4.05
N GLY A 21 1.33 -17.44 -4.22
CA GLY A 21 1.98 -17.71 -5.51
C GLY A 21 2.64 -16.46 -6.11
N LEU A 22 3.17 -15.57 -5.27
CA LEU A 22 3.78 -14.29 -5.68
C LEU A 22 5.24 -14.18 -5.19
N GLN A 23 6.02 -13.41 -5.92
CA GLN A 23 7.30 -12.88 -5.44
C GLN A 23 7.04 -11.68 -4.54
N ALA A 24 7.99 -11.37 -3.63
CA ALA A 24 7.87 -10.28 -2.67
C ALA A 24 8.97 -9.24 -2.86
N LEU A 25 8.57 -7.97 -2.96
CA LEU A 25 9.45 -6.83 -2.73
C LEU A 25 9.18 -6.32 -1.30
N ILE A 26 10.16 -6.47 -0.43
CA ILE A 26 10.10 -6.02 0.97
C ILE A 26 10.80 -4.66 1.08
N VAL A 27 10.07 -3.65 1.49
CA VAL A 27 10.61 -2.31 1.75
C VAL A 27 10.69 -2.11 3.25
N THR A 28 11.90 -2.09 3.80
CA THR A 28 12.13 -2.04 5.26
C THR A 28 11.78 -0.68 5.85
N GLY A 29 11.95 0.38 5.07
CA GLY A 29 11.65 1.74 5.48
C GLY A 29 12.41 2.13 6.76
N TRP A 30 11.70 2.72 7.71
CA TRP A 30 12.25 3.21 8.97
C TRP A 30 12.17 2.16 10.10
N GLY A 31 12.28 0.87 9.77
CA GLY A 31 12.36 -0.21 10.76
C GLY A 31 11.04 -0.95 11.03
N GLY A 32 10.06 -0.81 10.15
CA GLY A 32 8.80 -1.59 10.23
C GLY A 32 8.95 -3.06 9.86
N LEU A 33 9.91 -3.36 8.99
CA LEU A 33 10.34 -4.68 8.54
C LEU A 33 11.86 -4.80 8.63
N GLU A 34 12.39 -6.02 8.60
CA GLU A 34 13.84 -6.28 8.63
C GLU A 34 14.38 -6.69 7.26
N GLN A 35 15.67 -6.40 7.07
CA GLN A 35 16.44 -6.93 5.95
C GLN A 35 16.49 -8.45 6.03
N THR A 36 16.27 -9.12 4.92
CA THR A 36 16.36 -10.59 4.87
C THR A 36 17.68 -11.04 4.26
N LYS A 37 18.11 -12.25 4.62
CA LYS A 37 19.15 -12.96 3.84
C LYS A 37 18.60 -13.25 2.44
N GLU A 38 19.50 -13.50 1.47
CA GLU A 38 19.09 -13.92 0.16
C GLU A 38 18.06 -15.05 0.22
N THR A 39 16.90 -14.80 -0.34
CA THR A 39 15.78 -15.73 -0.33
C THR A 39 15.18 -15.76 -1.74
N PRO A 40 15.06 -16.92 -2.38
CA PRO A 40 14.50 -17.02 -3.73
C PRO A 40 13.11 -16.38 -3.82
N GLY A 41 12.93 -15.51 -4.81
CA GLY A 41 11.67 -14.80 -5.03
C GLY A 41 11.39 -13.65 -4.07
N VAL A 42 12.37 -13.23 -3.26
CA VAL A 42 12.27 -12.09 -2.34
C VAL A 42 13.38 -11.10 -2.60
N LEU A 43 13.02 -9.86 -2.84
CA LEU A 43 13.94 -8.73 -2.90
C LEU A 43 13.67 -7.82 -1.71
N THR A 44 14.72 -7.49 -0.94
CA THR A 44 14.62 -6.57 0.20
C THR A 44 15.42 -5.31 -0.10
N VAL A 45 14.77 -4.15 0.06
CA VAL A 45 15.37 -2.82 -0.13
C VAL A 45 14.99 -1.89 1.01
N GLN A 46 15.77 -0.84 1.22
CA GLN A 46 15.50 0.13 2.27
C GLN A 46 14.37 1.10 1.91
N SER A 47 14.36 1.57 0.68
CA SER A 47 13.35 2.52 0.17
C SER A 47 13.10 2.33 -1.31
N VAL A 48 11.97 2.81 -1.79
CA VAL A 48 11.58 2.79 -3.20
C VAL A 48 10.88 4.08 -3.60
N ASN A 49 10.94 4.40 -4.88
CA ASN A 49 10.04 5.37 -5.46
C ASN A 49 8.66 4.71 -5.65
N HIS A 50 7.67 5.14 -4.88
CA HIS A 50 6.32 4.57 -4.93
C HIS A 50 5.69 4.67 -6.32
N ALA A 51 5.89 5.78 -7.03
CA ALA A 51 5.29 5.98 -8.36
C ALA A 51 5.80 4.94 -9.37
N GLU A 52 7.09 4.58 -9.29
CA GLU A 52 7.68 3.57 -10.17
C GLU A 52 7.29 2.15 -9.79
N VAL A 53 7.25 1.84 -8.48
CA VAL A 53 6.99 0.49 -8.00
C VAL A 53 5.53 0.12 -8.09
N PHE A 54 4.61 1.02 -7.71
CA PHE A 54 3.18 0.67 -7.68
C PHE A 54 2.59 0.41 -9.07
N SER A 55 3.16 0.95 -10.12
CA SER A 55 2.75 0.61 -11.50
C SER A 55 3.16 -0.80 -11.94
N ARG A 56 4.06 -1.46 -11.20
CA ARG A 56 4.69 -2.75 -11.58
C ARG A 56 4.33 -3.92 -10.66
N VAL A 57 3.60 -3.67 -9.57
CA VAL A 57 3.21 -4.72 -8.61
C VAL A 57 1.72 -5.02 -8.72
N VAL A 58 1.35 -6.24 -8.34
CA VAL A 58 -0.06 -6.70 -8.44
C VAL A 58 -0.88 -6.40 -7.19
N VAL A 59 -0.24 -6.28 -6.03
CA VAL A 59 -0.85 -5.95 -4.74
C VAL A 59 0.17 -5.21 -3.89
N ALA A 60 -0.25 -4.16 -3.21
CA ALA A 60 0.53 -3.46 -2.20
C ALA A 60 0.05 -3.85 -0.79
N VAL A 61 0.98 -4.18 0.10
CA VAL A 61 0.68 -4.42 1.53
C VAL A 61 1.37 -3.32 2.33
N HIS A 62 0.59 -2.51 3.06
CA HIS A 62 1.16 -1.40 3.81
C HIS A 62 0.29 -1.00 5.01
N HIS A 63 0.79 -0.07 5.83
CA HIS A 63 0.12 0.34 7.06
C HIS A 63 -1.16 1.19 6.85
N GLY A 64 -1.33 1.79 5.68
CA GLY A 64 -2.52 2.60 5.38
C GLY A 64 -2.36 4.09 5.67
N GLY A 65 -1.14 4.63 5.72
CA GLY A 65 -0.94 6.08 5.77
C GLY A 65 -1.43 6.75 4.49
N ALA A 66 -2.05 7.94 4.62
CA ALA A 66 -2.71 8.67 3.53
C ALA A 66 -1.86 8.78 2.25
N GLY A 67 -0.58 9.16 2.37
CA GLY A 67 0.31 9.30 1.21
C GLY A 67 0.55 7.99 0.47
N THR A 68 0.71 6.87 1.20
CA THR A 68 0.91 5.55 0.59
C THR A 68 -0.38 5.05 -0.05
N VAL A 69 -1.53 5.26 0.59
CA VAL A 69 -2.85 4.95 0.01
C VAL A 69 -3.05 5.69 -1.30
N HIS A 70 -2.81 7.00 -1.29
CA HIS A 70 -2.94 7.84 -2.48
C HIS A 70 -2.00 7.37 -3.61
N SER A 71 -0.73 7.10 -3.29
CA SER A 71 0.26 6.63 -4.27
C SER A 71 -0.11 5.27 -4.85
N ALA A 72 -0.62 4.33 -4.03
CA ALA A 72 -1.07 3.03 -4.49
C ALA A 72 -2.29 3.13 -5.41
N LEU A 73 -3.29 3.93 -5.05
CA LEU A 73 -4.46 4.16 -5.89
C LEU A 73 -4.09 4.83 -7.21
N ARG A 74 -3.24 5.86 -7.18
CA ARG A 74 -2.75 6.54 -8.39
C ARG A 74 -1.93 5.60 -9.28
N GLY A 75 -1.17 4.67 -8.69
CA GLY A 75 -0.45 3.59 -9.39
C GLY A 75 -1.35 2.47 -9.91
N GLY A 76 -2.63 2.46 -9.57
CA GLY A 76 -3.59 1.45 -10.01
C GLY A 76 -3.40 0.09 -9.33
N VAL A 77 -2.84 0.05 -8.11
CA VAL A 77 -2.59 -1.19 -7.38
C VAL A 77 -3.52 -1.34 -6.18
N PRO A 78 -4.21 -2.49 -6.04
CA PRO A 78 -5.04 -2.78 -4.87
C PRO A 78 -4.18 -2.93 -3.61
N SER A 79 -4.71 -2.45 -2.48
CA SER A 79 -3.98 -2.42 -1.22
C SER A 79 -4.58 -3.34 -0.17
N VAL A 80 -3.71 -4.08 0.54
CA VAL A 80 -4.01 -4.74 1.81
C VAL A 80 -3.50 -3.85 2.94
N ILE A 81 -4.40 -3.38 3.79
CA ILE A 81 -4.04 -2.47 4.89
C ILE A 81 -3.85 -3.27 6.19
N VAL A 82 -2.69 -3.06 6.83
CA VAL A 82 -2.35 -3.58 8.16
C VAL A 82 -2.08 -2.38 9.07
N PRO A 83 -3.12 -1.77 9.67
CA PRO A 83 -2.98 -0.53 10.40
C PRO A 83 -2.32 -0.72 11.77
N PHE A 84 -1.57 0.28 12.22
CA PHE A 84 -0.91 0.32 13.53
C PHE A 84 -1.44 1.45 14.41
N ILE A 85 -1.63 2.67 13.84
CA ILE A 85 -1.88 3.90 14.62
C ILE A 85 -2.61 4.95 13.78
N ALA A 86 -3.09 6.00 14.42
CA ALA A 86 -3.64 7.22 13.84
C ALA A 86 -4.83 6.99 12.87
N ASP A 87 -4.78 7.58 11.68
CA ASP A 87 -5.79 7.54 10.63
C ASP A 87 -5.81 6.24 9.81
N GLN A 88 -4.81 5.38 9.99
CA GLN A 88 -4.62 4.17 9.18
C GLN A 88 -5.84 3.21 9.21
N PRO A 89 -6.50 2.95 10.37
CA PRO A 89 -7.71 2.13 10.38
C PRO A 89 -8.85 2.75 9.57
N TRP A 90 -8.97 4.08 9.56
CA TRP A 90 -9.99 4.78 8.80
C TRP A 90 -9.78 4.61 7.30
N TRP A 91 -8.53 4.75 6.81
CA TRP A 91 -8.17 4.52 5.42
C TRP A 91 -8.48 3.08 4.99
N GLY A 92 -8.13 2.10 5.82
CA GLY A 92 -8.45 0.69 5.55
C GLY A 92 -9.97 0.43 5.45
N ALA A 93 -10.76 1.06 6.34
CA ALA A 93 -12.21 0.96 6.30
C ALA A 93 -12.80 1.68 5.07
N LEU A 94 -12.26 2.82 4.68
CA LEU A 94 -12.67 3.57 3.49
C LEU A 94 -12.44 2.75 2.22
N LEU A 95 -11.23 2.23 2.02
CA LEU A 95 -10.91 1.41 0.84
C LEU A 95 -11.83 0.21 0.72
N HIS A 96 -12.08 -0.47 1.84
CA HIS A 96 -12.98 -1.62 1.85
C HIS A 96 -14.42 -1.24 1.47
N ARG A 97 -14.97 -0.17 2.05
CA ARG A 97 -16.34 0.31 1.74
C ARG A 97 -16.50 0.75 0.29
N GLN A 98 -15.43 1.26 -0.32
CA GLN A 98 -15.43 1.69 -1.73
C GLN A 98 -15.12 0.56 -2.71
N GLY A 99 -14.94 -0.68 -2.23
CA GLY A 99 -14.58 -1.81 -3.08
C GLY A 99 -13.18 -1.72 -3.71
N LEU A 100 -12.26 -0.98 -3.06
CA LEU A 100 -10.88 -0.73 -3.53
C LEU A 100 -9.87 -1.67 -2.89
N GLY A 101 -10.29 -2.51 -1.96
CA GLY A 101 -9.45 -3.49 -1.28
C GLY A 101 -10.21 -4.34 -0.27
N PRO A 102 -9.58 -5.40 0.24
CA PRO A 102 -10.16 -6.25 1.27
C PRO A 102 -10.29 -5.51 2.60
N LYS A 103 -10.99 -6.12 3.55
CA LYS A 103 -11.02 -5.63 4.93
C LYS A 103 -9.62 -5.56 5.53
N ALA A 104 -9.30 -4.46 6.20
CA ALA A 104 -8.01 -4.28 6.87
C ALA A 104 -7.76 -5.36 7.93
N ILE A 105 -6.51 -5.82 8.05
CA ILE A 105 -6.08 -6.80 9.02
C ILE A 105 -5.49 -6.08 10.23
N SER A 106 -6.08 -6.22 11.41
CA SER A 106 -5.46 -5.71 12.64
C SER A 106 -4.06 -6.31 12.82
N SER A 107 -3.07 -5.48 13.15
CA SER A 107 -1.69 -5.93 13.38
C SER A 107 -1.56 -7.05 14.44
N LYS A 108 -2.49 -7.10 15.41
CA LYS A 108 -2.57 -8.17 16.42
C LYS A 108 -3.07 -9.51 15.84
N LYS A 109 -3.80 -9.48 14.73
CA LYS A 109 -4.37 -10.66 14.04
C LYS A 109 -3.60 -11.03 12.77
N LEU A 110 -2.45 -10.40 12.54
CA LEU A 110 -1.63 -10.66 11.36
C LEU A 110 -0.99 -12.05 11.46
N THR A 111 -1.33 -12.91 10.51
CA THR A 111 -0.79 -14.27 10.32
C THR A 111 -0.52 -14.50 8.83
N VAL A 112 0.23 -15.55 8.51
CA VAL A 112 0.48 -15.96 7.12
C VAL A 112 -0.83 -16.19 6.39
N ASP A 113 -1.79 -16.86 7.01
CA ASP A 113 -3.08 -17.18 6.40
C ASP A 113 -3.93 -15.95 6.18
N SER A 114 -4.07 -15.09 7.20
CA SER A 114 -4.86 -13.88 7.08
C SER A 114 -4.31 -12.96 5.99
N LEU A 115 -2.99 -12.82 5.90
CA LEU A 115 -2.36 -11.96 4.90
C LEU A 115 -2.43 -12.59 3.50
N SER A 116 -2.16 -13.89 3.35
CA SER A 116 -2.26 -14.58 2.05
C SER A 116 -3.67 -14.52 1.48
N ASN A 117 -4.68 -14.72 2.33
CA ASN A 117 -6.09 -14.61 1.90
C ASN A 117 -6.44 -13.18 1.47
N ALA A 118 -6.01 -12.18 2.23
CA ALA A 118 -6.22 -10.77 1.88
C ALA A 118 -5.50 -10.38 0.57
N ILE A 119 -4.29 -10.89 0.32
CA ILE A 119 -3.58 -10.69 -0.94
C ILE A 119 -4.36 -11.28 -2.11
N LYS A 120 -4.87 -12.50 -1.98
CA LYS A 120 -5.70 -13.14 -3.01
C LYS A 120 -7.00 -12.38 -3.26
N GLU A 121 -7.63 -11.87 -2.20
CA GLU A 121 -8.84 -11.06 -2.30
C GLU A 121 -8.55 -9.70 -2.95
N ALA A 122 -7.45 -9.02 -2.57
CA ALA A 122 -7.05 -7.73 -3.13
C ALA A 122 -6.94 -7.77 -4.66
N LYS A 123 -6.45 -8.85 -5.24
CA LYS A 123 -6.36 -9.02 -6.70
C LYS A 123 -7.72 -8.90 -7.41
N LYS A 124 -8.82 -9.23 -6.74
CA LYS A 124 -10.18 -9.13 -7.31
C LYS A 124 -10.64 -7.69 -7.49
N HIS A 125 -10.03 -6.75 -6.78
CA HIS A 125 -10.35 -5.32 -6.85
C HIS A 125 -9.58 -4.56 -7.95
N GLN A 126 -8.72 -5.25 -8.71
CA GLN A 126 -7.83 -4.64 -9.70
C GLN A 126 -8.54 -3.75 -10.73
N SER A 127 -9.67 -4.19 -11.26
CA SER A 127 -10.42 -3.43 -12.28
C SER A 127 -10.98 -2.12 -11.72
N VAL A 128 -11.55 -2.17 -10.51
CA VAL A 128 -12.10 -0.99 -9.84
C VAL A 128 -11.01 0.00 -9.49
N VAL A 129 -9.87 -0.49 -8.96
CA VAL A 129 -8.72 0.34 -8.61
C VAL A 129 -8.11 0.99 -9.86
N LYS A 130 -8.03 0.28 -10.98
CA LYS A 130 -7.56 0.86 -12.26
C LYS A 130 -8.48 1.98 -12.75
N ALA A 131 -9.80 1.83 -12.63
CA ALA A 131 -10.74 2.89 -13.01
C ALA A 131 -10.56 4.15 -12.13
N VAL A 132 -10.34 3.98 -10.82
CA VAL A 132 -10.01 5.10 -9.92
C VAL A 132 -8.65 5.72 -10.28
N SER A 133 -7.63 4.89 -10.55
CA SER A 133 -6.30 5.34 -10.97
C SER A 133 -6.38 6.27 -12.21
N SER A 134 -7.13 5.86 -13.22
CA SER A 134 -7.29 6.67 -14.44
C SER A 134 -7.87 8.07 -14.14
N LYS A 135 -8.85 8.15 -13.24
CA LYS A 135 -9.40 9.44 -12.80
C LYS A 135 -8.35 10.26 -12.03
N MET A 136 -7.66 9.64 -11.07
CA MET A 136 -6.64 10.32 -10.28
C MET A 136 -5.46 10.82 -11.13
N GLN A 137 -5.10 10.10 -12.19
CA GLN A 137 -4.02 10.51 -13.10
C GLN A 137 -4.39 11.71 -13.96
N SER A 138 -5.67 11.90 -14.27
CA SER A 138 -6.17 13.08 -15.00
C SER A 138 -6.30 14.34 -14.13
N GLU A 139 -6.17 14.21 -12.81
CA GLU A 139 -6.21 15.34 -11.88
C GLU A 139 -4.82 16.00 -11.79
N ASP A 140 -4.76 17.31 -12.01
CA ASP A 140 -3.59 18.15 -11.76
C ASP A 140 -3.91 19.19 -10.67
N GLY A 141 -3.77 18.75 -9.42
CA GLY A 141 -4.04 19.61 -8.27
C GLY A 141 -3.07 20.78 -8.13
N ILE A 142 -1.85 20.67 -8.66
CA ILE A 142 -0.86 21.76 -8.62
C ILE A 142 -1.29 22.87 -9.54
N THR A 143 -1.53 22.57 -10.82
CA THR A 143 -1.99 23.55 -11.81
C THR A 143 -3.29 24.20 -11.37
N SER A 144 -4.27 23.41 -10.92
CA SER A 144 -5.55 23.93 -10.42
C SER A 144 -5.37 24.89 -9.22
N THR A 145 -4.42 24.57 -8.33
CA THR A 145 -4.12 25.44 -7.18
C THR A 145 -3.46 26.75 -7.63
N LEU A 146 -2.50 26.69 -8.56
CA LEU A 146 -1.85 27.87 -9.11
C LEU A 146 -2.86 28.81 -9.79
N GLU A 147 -3.74 28.26 -10.62
CA GLU A 147 -4.81 29.03 -11.27
C GLU A 147 -5.75 29.74 -10.28
N LEU A 148 -6.08 29.06 -9.17
CA LEU A 148 -6.87 29.67 -8.09
C LEU A 148 -6.12 30.79 -7.40
N LEU A 149 -4.84 30.58 -7.06
CA LEU A 149 -4.00 31.60 -6.42
C LEU A 149 -3.82 32.82 -7.33
N GLU A 150 -3.57 32.63 -8.61
CA GLU A 150 -3.46 33.72 -9.57
C GLU A 150 -4.75 34.56 -9.63
N LYS A 151 -5.92 33.92 -9.69
CA LYS A 151 -7.20 34.61 -9.64
C LYS A 151 -7.38 35.43 -8.37
N TRP A 152 -6.92 34.91 -7.21
CA TRP A 152 -7.04 35.62 -5.94
C TRP A 152 -6.05 36.79 -5.80
N VAL A 153 -4.86 36.68 -6.38
CA VAL A 153 -3.84 37.74 -6.36
C VAL A 153 -4.21 38.89 -7.31
N VAL A 154 -4.81 38.58 -8.46
CA VAL A 154 -5.26 39.60 -9.44
C VAL A 154 -6.48 40.40 -8.96
N LEU A 155 -7.23 39.88 -7.99
CA LEU A 155 -8.40 40.53 -7.39
C LEU A 155 -8.05 41.48 -6.21
N LYS A 156 -6.78 41.73 -5.93
CA LYS A 156 -6.30 42.74 -4.98
C LYS A 156 -5.56 43.86 -5.70
#